data_040fd32c8325d5e4ef356b6cdbe5da70
#
_entry.id   040fd32c8325d5e4ef356b6cdbe5da70
#
_cell.length_a   1.000
_cell.length_b   1.000
_cell.length_c   1.000
_cell.angle_alpha   90.00
_cell.angle_beta   90.00
_cell.angle_gamma   90.00
#
_symmetry.space_group_name_H-M   'P 1'
#
loop_
_entity.id
_entity.type
_entity.pdbx_description
1 polymer ?
#
loop_
_entity_poly.entity_id
_entity_poly.type
_entity_poly.pdbx_seq_one_letter_code
_entity_poly.pdbx_strand_id
1 'polypeptide(L)'
;GRTAIVFRSDDGLDELSTTAANRLWQVSDGEISEFEFDPISIGLERVNQSQLLGGDATHNAQVAAGVFAGERFPNSEPITALVCLNAAVGIVAYELAKNPFLAEVNFSDRIQSAFHVAMSAIANGSASLVAANWAASTQQA
;
A
#
# COMPACT_ATOMS: atom_id res chain seq x y z
N GLY A 1 18.95 0.57 -15.94
CA GLY A 1 17.87 -0.44 -15.91
C GLY A 1 16.55 0.18 -15.44
N ARG A 2 15.49 -0.62 -15.46
CA ARG A 2 14.21 -0.24 -14.88
C ARG A 2 14.06 -0.94 -13.53
N THR A 3 13.49 -0.26 -12.56
CA THR A 3 13.12 -0.82 -11.27
C THR A 3 11.60 -0.93 -11.21
N ALA A 4 11.09 -2.07 -10.76
CA ALA A 4 9.67 -2.31 -10.59
C ALA A 4 9.41 -3.36 -9.50
N ILE A 5 8.25 -3.31 -8.90
CA ILE A 5 7.69 -4.41 -8.10
C ILE A 5 6.33 -4.74 -8.70
N VAL A 6 6.17 -5.97 -9.12
CA VAL A 6 4.89 -6.52 -9.62
C VAL A 6 4.36 -7.45 -8.54
N PHE A 7 3.07 -7.46 -8.32
CA PHE A 7 2.49 -8.31 -7.28
C PHE A 7 1.05 -8.70 -7.60
N ARG A 8 0.59 -9.75 -6.97
CA ARG A 8 -0.79 -10.18 -6.89
C ARG A 8 -1.04 -10.87 -5.56
N SER A 9 -2.28 -10.95 -5.15
CA SER A 9 -2.68 -11.76 -4.01
C SER A 9 -3.13 -13.17 -4.42
N ASP A 10 -3.02 -14.13 -3.51
CA ASP A 10 -3.50 -15.50 -3.72
C ASP A 10 -5.02 -15.62 -3.62
N ASP A 11 -5.73 -14.59 -3.12
CA ASP A 11 -7.19 -14.49 -3.16
C ASP A 11 -7.74 -13.97 -4.50
N GLY A 12 -6.86 -13.64 -5.44
CA GLY A 12 -7.20 -13.20 -6.79
C GLY A 12 -7.26 -11.69 -6.98
N LEU A 13 -6.99 -10.88 -5.94
CA LEU A 13 -6.81 -9.45 -6.09
C LEU A 13 -5.53 -9.13 -6.85
N ASP A 14 -5.57 -8.10 -7.68
CA ASP A 14 -4.42 -7.52 -8.40
C ASP A 14 -3.62 -6.52 -7.55
N GLU A 15 -3.98 -6.41 -6.27
CA GLU A 15 -3.31 -5.62 -5.24
C GLU A 15 -2.72 -6.53 -4.16
N LEU A 16 -1.86 -5.98 -3.28
CA LEU A 16 -1.52 -6.69 -2.05
C LEU A 16 -2.75 -6.75 -1.16
N SER A 17 -3.04 -7.95 -0.65
CA SER A 17 -4.18 -8.22 0.21
C SER A 17 -3.75 -8.57 1.63
N THR A 18 -4.60 -8.21 2.59
CA THR A 18 -4.53 -8.66 3.98
C THR A 18 -5.41 -9.88 4.25
N THR A 19 -6.12 -10.39 3.22
CA THR A 19 -6.97 -11.59 3.35
C THR A 19 -6.24 -12.88 2.97
N ALA A 20 -5.09 -12.78 2.26
CA ALA A 20 -4.29 -13.91 1.79
C ALA A 20 -2.79 -13.59 1.78
N ALA A 21 -1.94 -14.56 1.49
CA ALA A 21 -0.56 -14.35 1.10
C ALA A 21 -0.48 -13.69 -0.29
N ASN A 22 0.65 -13.08 -0.57
CA ASN A 22 0.88 -12.33 -1.79
C ASN A 22 2.14 -12.83 -2.47
N ARG A 23 2.15 -12.84 -3.80
CA ARG A 23 3.29 -13.17 -4.63
C ARG A 23 3.83 -11.92 -5.29
N LEU A 24 5.14 -11.73 -5.22
CA LEU A 24 5.80 -10.54 -5.71
C LEU A 24 6.97 -10.90 -6.63
N TRP A 25 7.22 -10.03 -7.60
CA TRP A 25 8.39 -10.03 -8.48
C TRP A 25 9.05 -8.67 -8.41
N GLN A 26 10.29 -8.64 -7.91
CA GLN A 26 11.10 -7.44 -7.87
C GLN A 26 12.04 -7.43 -9.07
N VAL A 27 12.01 -6.35 -9.83
CA VAL A 27 12.94 -6.09 -10.93
C VAL A 27 13.92 -5.01 -10.49
N SER A 28 15.22 -5.32 -10.50
CA SER A 28 16.30 -4.37 -10.19
C SER A 28 17.56 -4.77 -10.94
N ASP A 29 18.22 -3.80 -11.55
CA ASP A 29 19.47 -3.99 -12.31
C ASP A 29 19.46 -5.08 -13.39
N GLY A 30 18.26 -5.31 -13.97
CA GLY A 30 18.06 -6.32 -15.01
C GLY A 30 17.77 -7.72 -14.47
N GLU A 31 17.78 -7.91 -13.18
CA GLU A 31 17.46 -9.15 -12.50
C GLU A 31 16.02 -9.18 -12.01
N ILE A 32 15.42 -10.38 -11.95
CA ILE A 32 14.07 -10.60 -11.42
C ILE A 32 14.19 -11.57 -10.24
N SER A 33 13.74 -11.13 -9.08
CA SER A 33 13.61 -11.97 -7.89
C SER A 33 12.14 -12.20 -7.60
N GLU A 34 11.75 -13.45 -7.37
CA GLU A 34 10.38 -13.84 -6.98
C GLU A 34 10.37 -14.25 -5.51
N PHE A 35 9.34 -13.82 -4.78
CA PHE A 35 9.14 -14.21 -3.38
C PHE A 35 7.67 -14.12 -2.98
N GLU A 36 7.35 -14.81 -1.90
CA GLU A 36 6.06 -14.73 -1.23
C GLU A 36 6.15 -13.76 -0.04
N PHE A 37 5.08 -13.01 0.17
CA PHE A 37 4.94 -12.10 1.30
C PHE A 37 3.58 -12.32 1.96
N ASP A 38 3.60 -12.65 3.24
CA ASP A 38 2.41 -12.69 4.08
C ASP A 38 2.38 -11.45 4.98
N PRO A 39 1.31 -10.63 4.95
CA PRO A 39 1.17 -9.46 5.81
C PRO A 39 1.27 -9.76 7.32
N ILE A 40 0.98 -10.98 7.74
CA ILE A 40 1.19 -11.42 9.13
C ILE A 40 2.66 -11.27 9.56
N SER A 41 3.61 -11.41 8.64
CA SER A 41 5.05 -11.28 8.91
C SER A 41 5.47 -9.88 9.39
N ILE A 42 4.65 -8.86 9.13
CA ILE A 42 4.86 -7.48 9.59
C ILE A 42 3.85 -7.06 10.69
N GLY A 43 3.16 -8.03 11.29
CA GLY A 43 2.23 -7.80 12.41
C GLY A 43 0.82 -7.39 12.01
N LEU A 44 0.46 -7.48 10.72
CA LEU A 44 -0.93 -7.25 10.29
C LEU A 44 -1.79 -8.48 10.54
N GLU A 45 -3.03 -8.25 10.94
CA GLU A 45 -3.99 -9.34 11.12
C GLU A 45 -4.61 -9.77 9.79
N ARG A 46 -4.93 -11.06 9.69
CA ARG A 46 -5.75 -11.57 8.58
C ARG A 46 -7.19 -11.09 8.74
N VAL A 47 -7.72 -10.44 7.74
CA VAL A 47 -9.10 -9.92 7.76
C VAL A 47 -10.01 -10.71 6.84
N ASN A 48 -11.33 -10.60 7.04
CA ASN A 48 -12.32 -11.15 6.13
C ASN A 48 -12.49 -10.22 4.92
N GLN A 49 -12.66 -10.81 3.73
CA GLN A 49 -12.93 -10.05 2.51
C GLN A 49 -14.19 -9.16 2.64
N SER A 50 -15.19 -9.58 3.43
CA SER A 50 -16.38 -8.77 3.70
C SER A 50 -16.08 -7.42 4.39
N GLN A 51 -14.95 -7.29 5.07
CA GLN A 51 -14.53 -6.04 5.72
C GLN A 51 -13.88 -5.05 4.73
N LEU A 52 -13.54 -5.51 3.54
CA LEU A 52 -12.87 -4.74 2.49
C LEU A 52 -13.80 -4.43 1.32
N LEU A 53 -15.07 -4.82 1.40
CA LEU A 53 -16.03 -4.59 0.33
C LEU A 53 -16.25 -3.10 0.11
N GLY A 54 -16.09 -2.68 -1.13
CA GLY A 54 -16.46 -1.35 -1.59
C GLY A 54 -17.96 -1.24 -1.88
N GLY A 55 -18.35 -0.06 -2.34
CA GLY A 55 -19.70 0.26 -2.77
C GLY A 55 -19.71 0.99 -4.12
N ASP A 56 -20.68 1.87 -4.29
CA ASP A 56 -20.71 2.77 -5.44
C ASP A 56 -19.59 3.83 -5.38
N ALA A 57 -19.43 4.60 -6.44
CA ALA A 57 -18.39 5.62 -6.54
C ALA A 57 -18.46 6.66 -5.42
N THR A 58 -19.67 7.04 -5.01
CA THR A 58 -19.88 8.03 -3.93
C THR A 58 -19.43 7.48 -2.58
N HIS A 59 -19.83 6.25 -2.28
CA HIS A 59 -19.42 5.55 -1.07
C HIS A 59 -17.89 5.38 -1.02
N ASN A 60 -17.28 4.89 -2.11
CA ASN A 60 -15.83 4.67 -2.16
C ASN A 60 -15.04 5.97 -2.04
N ALA A 61 -15.53 7.07 -2.61
CA ALA A 61 -14.92 8.39 -2.44
C ALA A 61 -14.96 8.88 -0.98
N GLN A 62 -16.07 8.64 -0.28
CA GLN A 62 -16.18 8.97 1.16
C GLN A 62 -15.25 8.12 2.01
N VAL A 63 -15.16 6.81 1.73
CA VAL A 63 -14.21 5.91 2.40
C VAL A 63 -12.76 6.37 2.18
N ALA A 64 -12.38 6.69 0.95
CA ALA A 64 -11.03 7.18 0.63
C ALA A 64 -10.71 8.49 1.36
N ALA A 65 -11.66 9.45 1.37
CA ALA A 65 -11.50 10.70 2.10
C ALA A 65 -11.33 10.47 3.61
N GLY A 66 -12.16 9.59 4.20
CA GLY A 66 -12.07 9.21 5.61
C GLY A 66 -10.75 8.54 5.96
N VAL A 67 -10.24 7.64 5.11
CA VAL A 67 -8.91 7.01 5.27
C VAL A 67 -7.82 8.09 5.29
N PHE A 68 -7.80 8.99 4.30
CA PHE A 68 -6.78 10.05 4.23
C PHE A 68 -6.85 11.05 5.39
N ALA A 69 -8.05 11.26 5.93
CA ALA A 69 -8.26 12.10 7.11
C ALA A 69 -7.97 11.38 8.44
N GLY A 70 -7.70 10.08 8.42
CA GLY A 70 -7.51 9.27 9.63
C GLY A 70 -8.78 9.12 10.46
N GLU A 71 -9.96 9.20 9.83
CA GLU A 71 -11.25 9.10 10.49
C GLU A 71 -11.57 7.66 10.91
N ARG A 72 -12.39 7.52 11.95
CA ARG A 72 -12.93 6.23 12.38
C ARG A 72 -14.34 6.03 11.83
N PHE A 73 -14.51 4.94 11.09
CA PHE A 73 -15.79 4.47 10.53
C PHE A 73 -15.80 2.94 10.53
N PRO A 74 -16.94 2.27 10.29
CA PRO A 74 -16.97 0.81 10.24
C PRO A 74 -15.93 0.23 9.29
N ASN A 75 -15.12 -0.71 9.76
CA ASN A 75 -13.99 -1.33 9.06
C ASN A 75 -12.85 -0.36 8.67
N SER A 76 -12.77 0.85 9.24
CA SER A 76 -11.70 1.80 8.91
C SER A 76 -10.31 1.24 9.18
N GLU A 77 -10.11 0.44 10.23
CA GLU A 77 -8.80 -0.13 10.57
C GLU A 77 -8.29 -1.10 9.48
N PRO A 78 -9.03 -2.16 9.08
CA PRO A 78 -8.58 -3.04 8.01
C PRO A 78 -8.45 -2.36 6.65
N ILE A 79 -9.34 -1.42 6.32
CA ILE A 79 -9.26 -0.66 5.06
C ILE A 79 -8.02 0.23 5.05
N THR A 80 -7.74 0.96 6.13
CA THR A 80 -6.54 1.79 6.26
C THR A 80 -5.27 0.95 6.18
N ALA A 81 -5.24 -0.21 6.84
CA ALA A 81 -4.11 -1.13 6.78
C ALA A 81 -3.86 -1.61 5.34
N LEU A 82 -4.90 -1.98 4.61
CA LEU A 82 -4.80 -2.39 3.20
C LEU A 82 -4.26 -1.26 2.31
N VAL A 83 -4.79 -0.05 2.44
CA VAL A 83 -4.35 1.13 1.68
C VAL A 83 -2.89 1.45 1.99
N CYS A 84 -2.50 1.46 3.27
CA CYS A 84 -1.13 1.72 3.66
C CYS A 84 -0.15 0.62 3.24
N LEU A 85 -0.59 -0.65 3.20
CA LEU A 85 0.22 -1.77 2.69
C LEU A 85 0.53 -1.58 1.20
N ASN A 86 -0.45 -1.21 0.40
CA ASN A 86 -0.25 -0.96 -1.03
C ASN A 86 0.56 0.32 -1.29
N ALA A 87 0.39 1.37 -0.48
CA ALA A 87 1.25 2.55 -0.51
C ALA A 87 2.71 2.20 -0.15
N ALA A 88 2.91 1.31 0.83
CA ALA A 88 4.24 0.87 1.25
C ALA A 88 5.03 0.20 0.12
N VAL A 89 4.39 -0.61 -0.73
CA VAL A 89 5.05 -1.19 -1.92
C VAL A 89 5.51 -0.10 -2.88
N GLY A 90 4.70 0.95 -3.08
CA GLY A 90 5.09 2.10 -3.89
C GLY A 90 6.32 2.81 -3.31
N ILE A 91 6.38 3.00 -1.99
CA ILE A 91 7.54 3.58 -1.30
C ILE A 91 8.77 2.68 -1.48
N VAL A 92 8.65 1.38 -1.26
CA VAL A 92 9.75 0.41 -1.45
C VAL A 92 10.28 0.44 -2.89
N ALA A 93 9.38 0.49 -3.89
CA ALA A 93 9.80 0.57 -5.29
C ALA A 93 10.54 1.88 -5.60
N TYR A 94 10.08 2.99 -5.04
CA TYR A 94 10.72 4.30 -5.19
C TYR A 94 12.12 4.32 -4.54
N GLU A 95 12.23 3.81 -3.31
CA GLU A 95 13.52 3.75 -2.60
C GLU A 95 14.50 2.82 -3.31
N LEU A 96 14.04 1.66 -3.80
CA LEU A 96 14.84 0.74 -4.58
C LEU A 96 15.35 1.36 -5.88
N ALA A 97 14.54 2.19 -6.55
CA ALA A 97 14.97 2.92 -7.75
C ALA A 97 16.08 3.95 -7.46
N LYS A 98 16.11 4.51 -6.26
CA LYS A 98 17.14 5.47 -5.83
C LYS A 98 18.40 4.78 -5.30
N ASN A 99 18.24 3.61 -4.71
CA ASN A 99 19.32 2.83 -4.12
C ASN A 99 19.14 1.33 -4.41
N PRO A 100 19.70 0.81 -5.51
CA PRO A 100 19.57 -0.60 -5.90
C PRO A 100 20.11 -1.60 -4.86
N PHE A 101 21.03 -1.21 -3.98
CA PHE A 101 21.54 -2.08 -2.91
C PHE A 101 20.46 -2.51 -1.91
N LEU A 102 19.34 -1.79 -1.86
CA LEU A 102 18.19 -2.21 -1.07
C LEU A 102 17.55 -3.52 -1.56
N ALA A 103 17.87 -3.97 -2.76
CA ALA A 103 17.43 -5.28 -3.26
C ALA A 103 17.91 -6.45 -2.38
N GLU A 104 19.05 -6.31 -1.72
CA GLU A 104 19.64 -7.31 -0.84
C GLU A 104 19.03 -7.30 0.59
N VAL A 105 18.32 -6.24 0.95
CA VAL A 105 17.63 -6.14 2.25
C VAL A 105 16.34 -6.95 2.21
N ASN A 106 16.06 -7.68 3.28
CA ASN A 106 14.84 -8.48 3.38
C ASN A 106 13.58 -7.67 3.04
N PHE A 107 12.72 -8.21 2.19
CA PHE A 107 11.55 -7.47 1.71
C PHE A 107 10.58 -7.15 2.85
N SER A 108 10.36 -8.08 3.80
CA SER A 108 9.45 -7.83 4.93
C SER A 108 9.92 -6.66 5.81
N ASP A 109 11.24 -6.49 5.99
CA ASP A 109 11.78 -5.37 6.76
C ASP A 109 11.57 -4.03 6.03
N ARG A 110 11.77 -4.04 4.70
CA ARG A 110 11.53 -2.85 3.87
C ARG A 110 10.06 -2.46 3.85
N ILE A 111 9.17 -3.43 3.63
CA ILE A 111 7.73 -3.16 3.57
C ILE A 111 7.20 -2.73 4.94
N GLN A 112 7.69 -3.29 6.05
CA GLN A 112 7.31 -2.87 7.40
C GLN A 112 7.70 -1.41 7.67
N SER A 113 8.93 -1.03 7.32
CA SER A 113 9.40 0.35 7.44
C SER A 113 8.56 1.31 6.61
N ALA A 114 8.30 0.98 5.35
CA ALA A 114 7.49 1.77 4.45
C ALA A 114 6.01 1.84 4.88
N PHE A 115 5.47 0.76 5.46
CA PHE A 115 4.14 0.74 6.04
C PHE A 115 4.00 1.74 7.18
N HIS A 116 4.99 1.81 8.07
CA HIS A 116 5.00 2.82 9.15
C HIS A 116 5.07 4.26 8.59
N VAL A 117 5.79 4.49 7.49
CA VAL A 117 5.81 5.79 6.81
C VAL A 117 4.40 6.14 6.28
N ALA A 118 3.73 5.19 5.61
CA ALA A 118 2.37 5.39 5.11
C ALA A 118 1.37 5.67 6.25
N MET A 119 1.41 4.87 7.32
CA MET A 119 0.57 5.09 8.51
C MET A 119 0.83 6.45 9.16
N SER A 120 2.09 6.88 9.22
CA SER A 120 2.46 8.19 9.76
C SER A 120 1.92 9.33 8.92
N ALA A 121 1.87 9.19 7.58
CA ALA A 121 1.30 10.19 6.68
C ALA A 121 -0.22 10.35 6.88
N ILE A 122 -0.93 9.27 7.22
CA ILE A 122 -2.33 9.35 7.64
C ILE A 122 -2.43 10.08 8.99
N ALA A 123 -1.68 9.62 9.99
CA ALA A 123 -1.78 10.12 11.37
C ALA A 123 -1.45 11.60 11.52
N ASN A 124 -0.52 12.14 10.72
CA ASN A 124 -0.11 13.55 10.75
C ASN A 124 -0.85 14.45 9.76
N GLY A 125 -1.81 13.91 8.99
CA GLY A 125 -2.63 14.65 8.02
C GLY A 125 -1.94 14.95 6.67
N SER A 126 -0.70 14.50 6.46
CA SER A 126 0.02 14.77 5.19
C SER A 126 -0.68 14.14 3.99
N ALA A 127 -1.25 12.94 4.14
CA ALA A 127 -1.98 12.28 3.06
C ALA A 127 -3.20 13.08 2.61
N SER A 128 -3.99 13.59 3.55
CA SER A 128 -5.16 14.45 3.27
C SER A 128 -4.76 15.74 2.55
N LEU A 129 -3.70 16.39 3.03
CA LEU A 129 -3.19 17.63 2.42
C LEU A 129 -2.72 17.41 0.98
N VAL A 130 -1.97 16.35 0.72
CA VAL A 130 -1.48 16.02 -0.64
C VAL A 130 -2.66 15.70 -1.56
N ALA A 131 -3.64 14.91 -1.11
CA ALA A 131 -4.83 14.60 -1.90
C ALA A 131 -5.63 15.86 -2.28
N ALA A 132 -5.82 16.79 -1.32
CA ALA A 132 -6.51 18.05 -1.57
C ALA A 132 -5.76 18.95 -2.57
N ASN A 133 -4.43 19.07 -2.42
CA ASN A 133 -3.59 19.86 -3.32
C ASN A 133 -3.58 19.27 -4.74
N TRP A 134 -3.53 17.93 -4.86
CA TRP A 134 -3.60 17.26 -6.15
C TRP A 134 -4.95 17.51 -6.84
N ALA A 135 -6.05 17.33 -6.13
CA ALA A 135 -7.39 17.61 -6.65
C ALA A 135 -7.52 19.07 -7.12
N ALA A 136 -7.02 20.04 -6.35
CA ALA A 136 -7.04 21.46 -6.72
C ALA A 136 -6.20 21.74 -7.98
N SER A 137 -5.05 21.11 -8.14
CA SER A 137 -4.17 21.31 -9.31
C SER A 137 -4.79 20.77 -10.61
N THR A 138 -5.59 19.70 -10.54
CA THR A 138 -6.25 19.13 -11.72
C THR A 138 -7.46 19.91 -12.20
N GLN A 139 -7.99 20.83 -11.38
CA GLN A 139 -9.11 21.70 -11.74
C GLN A 139 -8.68 23.02 -12.40
N GLN A 140 -7.37 23.30 -12.42
CA GLN A 140 -6.80 24.52 -12.99
C GLN A 140 -6.26 24.32 -14.42
N ALA A 141 -6.37 23.12 -14.96
CA ALA A 141 -5.99 22.76 -16.33
C ALA A 141 -7.22 22.74 -17.22
#